data_fc732c3a7fe337b24eb0a2baae6bad67
#
_entry.id   fc732c3a7fe337b24eb0a2baae6bad67
#
_cell.length_a   1.000
_cell.length_b   1.000
_cell.length_c   1.000
_cell.angle_alpha   90.00
_cell.angle_beta   90.00
_cell.angle_gamma   90.00
#
_symmetry.space_group_name_H-M   'P 1'
#
loop_
_entity.id
_entity.type
_entity.pdbx_description
1 polymer ?
#
loop_
_entity_poly.entity_id
_entity_poly.type
_entity_poly.pdbx_seq_one_letter_code
_entity_poly.pdbx_strand_id
1 'polypeptide(L)'
;MAYDGSNTTGFASPATIYLENVIDLAEILDLRKASRYPVRVIGGALATRGIVERDILVVDSALERKPDAICVVMAAGEVFLAVLKRNSGTWFLVRGQGEETPVTEDTEVWGIVSSIVRQTA
;
A
#
# COMPACT_ATOMS: atom_id res chain seq x y z
N MET A 1 0.20 -20.76 -18.41
CA MET A 1 -1.01 -21.59 -18.40
C MET A 1 -2.18 -20.78 -17.90
N ALA A 2 -3.22 -20.74 -18.67
CA ALA A 2 -4.44 -20.17 -18.19
C ALA A 2 -5.13 -21.18 -17.27
N TYR A 3 -5.26 -20.83 -16.04
CA TYR A 3 -5.99 -21.66 -15.10
C TYR A 3 -7.47 -21.34 -15.24
N ASP A 4 -8.24 -22.33 -15.60
CA ASP A 4 -9.68 -22.16 -15.75
C ASP A 4 -10.35 -22.44 -14.40
N GLY A 5 -10.92 -21.40 -13.80
CA GLY A 5 -11.61 -21.52 -12.53
C GLY A 5 -12.76 -22.53 -12.54
N SER A 6 -13.37 -22.76 -13.69
CA SER A 6 -14.43 -23.75 -13.82
C SER A 6 -13.90 -25.17 -13.76
N ASN A 7 -12.62 -25.35 -13.99
CA ASN A 7 -11.94 -26.65 -13.94
C ASN A 7 -11.19 -26.87 -12.65
N THR A 8 -11.50 -26.15 -11.63
CA THR A 8 -10.82 -26.29 -10.35
C THR A 8 -11.24 -27.51 -9.57
N THR A 9 -11.98 -28.41 -10.20
CA THR A 9 -12.47 -29.61 -9.53
C THR A 9 -11.39 -30.45 -8.89
N GLY A 10 -10.17 -30.46 -9.47
CA GLY A 10 -9.03 -31.14 -8.86
C GLY A 10 -8.58 -30.55 -7.54
N PHE A 11 -9.01 -29.33 -7.26
CA PHE A 11 -8.67 -28.60 -6.06
C PHE A 11 -9.88 -28.39 -5.16
N ALA A 12 -11.01 -28.91 -5.54
CA ALA A 12 -12.25 -28.69 -4.83
C ALA A 12 -12.27 -29.43 -3.51
N SER A 13 -11.73 -28.80 -2.49
CA SER A 13 -11.83 -29.25 -1.13
C SER A 13 -12.22 -28.06 -0.27
N PRO A 14 -12.75 -28.30 0.93
CA PRO A 14 -13.15 -27.19 1.80
C PRO A 14 -12.02 -26.23 2.15
N ALA A 15 -10.79 -26.69 2.10
CA ALA A 15 -9.63 -25.87 2.41
C ALA A 15 -8.94 -25.33 1.17
N THR A 16 -9.48 -25.54 -0.02
CA THR A 16 -8.81 -25.20 -1.25
C THR A 16 -8.98 -23.71 -1.56
N ILE A 17 -7.88 -23.11 -1.98
CA ILE A 17 -7.89 -21.74 -2.48
C ILE A 17 -8.38 -21.79 -3.92
N TYR A 18 -9.33 -20.93 -4.23
CA TYR A 18 -9.75 -20.74 -5.62
C TYR A 18 -8.80 -19.79 -6.32
N LEU A 19 -8.34 -20.20 -7.47
CA LEU A 19 -7.50 -19.35 -8.32
C LEU A 19 -8.34 -18.88 -9.50
N GLU A 20 -8.42 -17.59 -9.64
CA GLU A 20 -9.04 -17.00 -10.82
C GLU A 20 -8.17 -17.29 -12.04
N ASN A 21 -8.81 -17.28 -13.20
CA ASN A 21 -8.11 -17.37 -14.47
C ASN A 21 -7.25 -16.11 -14.68
N VAL A 22 -6.71 -15.95 -15.85
CA VAL A 22 -5.82 -14.81 -16.16
C VAL A 22 -6.48 -13.48 -15.76
N ILE A 23 -5.78 -12.68 -15.00
CA ILE A 23 -6.21 -11.34 -14.61
C ILE A 23 -5.30 -10.28 -15.23
N ASP A 24 -5.83 -9.08 -15.41
CA ASP A 24 -5.03 -7.93 -15.82
C ASP A 24 -4.61 -7.15 -14.57
N LEU A 25 -3.39 -7.31 -14.17
CA LEU A 25 -2.87 -6.69 -12.94
C LEU A 25 -2.87 -5.16 -13.05
N ALA A 26 -2.55 -4.62 -14.22
CA ALA A 26 -2.54 -3.17 -14.41
C ALA A 26 -3.94 -2.58 -14.24
N GLU A 27 -4.96 -3.30 -14.66
CA GLU A 27 -6.35 -2.88 -14.46
C GLU A 27 -6.75 -2.95 -12.99
N ILE A 28 -6.43 -4.05 -12.30
CA ILE A 28 -6.75 -4.20 -10.89
C ILE A 28 -6.09 -3.11 -10.05
N LEU A 29 -4.84 -2.81 -10.34
CA LEU A 29 -4.09 -1.79 -9.61
C LEU A 29 -4.41 -0.37 -10.09
N ASP A 30 -5.19 -0.27 -11.17
CA ASP A 30 -5.57 1.01 -11.79
C ASP A 30 -4.36 1.91 -12.08
N LEU A 31 -3.34 1.33 -12.70
CA LEU A 31 -2.07 2.01 -12.94
C LEU A 31 -2.15 3.09 -14.02
N ARG A 32 -3.23 3.14 -14.78
CA ARG A 32 -3.43 4.17 -15.82
C ARG A 32 -3.97 5.47 -15.26
N LYS A 33 -4.43 5.46 -14.02
CA LYS A 33 -4.90 6.65 -13.37
C LYS A 33 -3.75 7.63 -13.16
N ALA A 34 -3.92 8.87 -13.60
CA ALA A 34 -2.84 9.85 -13.60
C ALA A 34 -2.31 10.16 -12.19
N SER A 35 -3.15 9.99 -11.16
CA SER A 35 -2.75 10.22 -9.77
C SER A 35 -1.98 9.06 -9.16
N ARG A 36 -1.87 7.92 -9.84
CA ARG A 36 -1.19 6.73 -9.31
C ARG A 36 0.18 6.55 -9.91
N TYR A 37 1.12 6.18 -9.06
CA TYR A 37 2.47 5.90 -9.49
C TYR A 37 3.09 4.83 -8.59
N PRO A 38 3.94 3.96 -9.16
CA PRO A 38 4.62 2.95 -8.36
C PRO A 38 5.90 3.52 -7.76
N VAL A 39 6.20 3.12 -6.54
CA VAL A 39 7.47 3.42 -5.88
C VAL A 39 8.01 2.15 -5.25
N ARG A 40 9.33 2.05 -5.17
CA ARG A 40 9.98 0.92 -4.51
C ARG A 40 10.45 1.34 -3.13
N VAL A 41 10.22 0.47 -2.16
CA VAL A 41 10.68 0.69 -0.79
C VAL A 41 12.16 0.38 -0.71
N ILE A 42 12.96 1.38 -0.36
CA ILE A 42 14.40 1.24 -0.18
C ILE A 42 14.74 1.80 1.20
N GLY A 43 15.27 0.95 2.07
CA GLY A 43 15.74 1.35 3.38
C GLY A 43 14.68 1.56 4.44
N GLY A 44 13.52 2.04 4.08
CA GLY A 44 12.45 2.30 5.03
C GLY A 44 11.35 1.26 4.90
N ALA A 45 11.13 0.48 5.92
CA ALA A 45 10.05 -0.49 5.94
C ALA A 45 8.96 -0.05 6.92
N LEU A 46 7.79 -0.63 6.78
CA LEU A 46 6.70 -0.44 7.72
C LEU A 46 6.18 -1.84 8.08
N ALA A 47 7.00 -2.57 8.82
CA ALA A 47 6.78 -3.99 9.08
C ALA A 47 5.46 -4.26 9.81
N THR A 48 5.01 -3.33 10.64
CA THR A 48 3.73 -3.46 11.35
C THR A 48 2.53 -3.50 10.39
N ARG A 49 2.71 -3.02 9.17
CA ARG A 49 1.69 -3.07 8.13
C ARG A 49 2.08 -4.00 6.97
N GLY A 50 3.08 -4.85 7.20
CA GLY A 50 3.48 -5.84 6.23
C GLY A 50 4.30 -5.31 5.05
N ILE A 51 4.86 -4.12 5.16
CA ILE A 51 5.69 -3.54 4.11
C ILE A 51 7.15 -3.78 4.45
N VAL A 52 7.87 -4.39 3.52
CA VAL A 52 9.29 -4.69 3.69
C VAL A 52 10.10 -4.05 2.57
N GLU A 53 11.42 -4.02 2.76
CA GLU A 53 12.31 -3.48 1.74
C GLU A 53 12.12 -4.19 0.41
N ARG A 54 12.19 -3.45 -0.66
CA ARG A 54 11.99 -3.85 -2.05
C ARG A 54 10.54 -4.07 -2.47
N ASP A 55 9.60 -3.94 -1.58
CA ASP A 55 8.20 -3.94 -1.98
C ASP A 55 7.92 -2.79 -2.95
N ILE A 56 6.98 -3.00 -3.82
CA ILE A 56 6.49 -1.95 -4.72
C ILE A 56 5.15 -1.46 -4.16
N LEU A 57 5.07 -0.17 -3.96
CA LEU A 57 3.85 0.47 -3.49
C LEU A 57 3.22 1.23 -4.65
N VAL A 58 1.93 1.04 -4.83
CA VAL A 58 1.17 1.90 -5.74
C VAL A 58 0.60 3.04 -4.90
N VAL A 59 1.08 4.24 -5.16
CA VAL A 59 0.72 5.44 -4.40
C VAL A 59 -0.25 6.26 -5.22
N ASP A 60 -1.31 6.73 -4.58
CA ASP A 60 -2.32 7.58 -5.22
C ASP A 60 -2.36 8.95 -4.53
N SER A 61 -1.99 9.98 -5.26
CA SER A 61 -1.95 11.35 -4.74
C SER A 61 -3.32 12.00 -4.60
N ALA A 62 -4.35 11.41 -5.19
CA ALA A 62 -5.70 11.95 -5.17
C ALA A 62 -6.62 11.32 -4.13
N LEU A 63 -6.18 10.26 -3.47
CA LEU A 63 -7.00 9.64 -2.43
C LEU A 63 -7.08 10.53 -1.20
N GLU A 64 -8.28 10.58 -0.63
CA GLU A 64 -8.50 11.32 0.60
C GLU A 64 -7.84 10.63 1.78
N ARG A 65 -7.44 11.43 2.75
CA ARG A 65 -6.89 10.94 4.00
C ARG A 65 -7.95 10.19 4.77
N LYS A 66 -7.59 9.01 5.25
CA LYS A 66 -8.44 8.18 6.09
C LYS A 66 -7.63 7.68 7.27
N PRO A 67 -8.25 7.52 8.45
CA PRO A 67 -7.58 6.86 9.56
C PRO A 67 -7.10 5.47 9.13
N ASP A 68 -5.92 5.09 9.59
CA ASP A 68 -5.26 3.82 9.30
C ASP A 68 -4.73 3.66 7.87
N ALA A 69 -4.83 4.69 7.04
CA ALA A 69 -4.23 4.64 5.72
C ALA A 69 -2.71 4.72 5.81
N ILE A 70 -2.03 3.98 4.95
CA ILE A 70 -0.57 4.08 4.81
C ILE A 70 -0.29 5.20 3.82
N CYS A 71 0.63 6.08 4.16
CA CYS A 71 0.98 7.21 3.29
C CYS A 71 2.48 7.36 3.13
N VAL A 72 2.84 8.01 2.03
CA VAL A 72 4.20 8.45 1.76
C VAL A 72 4.27 9.91 2.15
N VAL A 73 5.19 10.25 3.03
CA VAL A 73 5.29 11.57 3.64
C VAL A 73 6.67 12.14 3.44
N MET A 74 6.72 13.44 3.24
CA MET A 74 7.98 14.19 3.31
C MET A 74 7.87 15.21 4.44
N ALA A 75 8.81 15.14 5.35
CA ALA A 75 8.89 16.07 6.48
C ALA A 75 10.34 16.21 6.90
N ALA A 76 10.76 17.42 7.26
CA ALA A 76 12.12 17.71 7.71
C ALA A 76 13.20 17.18 6.75
N GLY A 77 12.95 17.26 5.44
CA GLY A 77 13.89 16.79 4.42
C GLY A 77 13.98 15.27 4.26
N GLU A 78 13.13 14.53 4.92
CA GLU A 78 13.12 13.07 4.88
C GLU A 78 11.82 12.56 4.26
N VAL A 79 11.93 11.53 3.42
CA VAL A 79 10.77 10.83 2.87
C VAL A 79 10.62 9.52 3.62
N PHE A 80 9.44 9.25 4.11
CA PHE A 80 9.19 8.05 4.89
C PHE A 80 7.74 7.56 4.75
N LEU A 81 7.51 6.32 5.18
CA LEU A 81 6.18 5.73 5.26
C LEU A 81 5.63 5.90 6.67
N ALA A 82 4.35 6.18 6.75
CA ALA A 82 3.67 6.28 8.03
C ALA A 82 2.22 5.88 7.90
N VAL A 83 1.61 5.57 9.04
CA VAL A 83 0.18 5.32 9.13
C VAL A 83 -0.49 6.61 9.60
N LEU A 84 -1.50 7.03 8.88
CA LEU A 84 -2.31 8.18 9.29
C LEU A 84 -3.22 7.80 10.44
N LYS A 85 -3.22 8.60 11.47
CA LYS A 85 -4.14 8.48 12.59
C LYS A 85 -4.83 9.79 12.81
N ARG A 86 -6.00 9.72 13.40
CA ARG A 86 -6.77 10.90 13.74
C ARG A 86 -7.27 10.79 15.18
N ASN A 87 -7.03 11.83 15.93
CA ASN A 87 -7.49 11.90 17.31
C ASN A 87 -8.08 13.29 17.56
N SER A 88 -9.35 13.33 17.96
CA SER A 88 -10.05 14.59 18.24
C SER A 88 -9.94 15.61 17.10
N GLY A 89 -10.03 15.13 15.87
CA GLY A 89 -9.94 15.99 14.68
C GLY A 89 -8.53 16.35 14.26
N THR A 90 -7.52 15.95 15.01
CA THR A 90 -6.12 16.23 14.68
C THR A 90 -5.47 15.03 14.03
N TRP A 91 -4.83 15.28 12.89
CA TRP A 91 -4.08 14.24 12.18
C TRP A 91 -2.66 14.12 12.73
N PHE A 92 -2.20 12.89 12.84
CA PHE A 92 -0.81 12.61 13.15
C PHE A 92 -0.34 11.36 12.41
N LEU A 93 0.97 11.18 12.38
CA LEU A 93 1.63 10.11 11.66
C LEU A 93 2.25 9.15 12.65
N VAL A 94 2.08 7.84 12.42
CA VAL A 94 2.73 6.82 13.22
C VAL A 94 3.72 6.08 12.32
N ARG A 95 4.99 6.16 12.66
CA ARG A 95 6.07 5.48 11.95
C ARG A 95 6.23 4.05 12.46
N GLY A 96 7.11 3.30 11.80
CA GLY A 96 7.25 1.86 12.03
C GLY A 96 7.59 1.44 13.45
N GLN A 97 8.17 2.32 14.26
CA GLN A 97 8.51 2.02 15.65
C GLN A 97 7.53 2.63 16.65
N GLY A 98 6.38 3.06 16.17
CA GLY A 98 5.36 3.66 17.02
C GLY A 98 5.59 5.14 17.32
N GLU A 99 6.56 5.77 16.69
CA GLU A 99 6.82 7.20 16.85
C GLU A 99 5.65 7.99 16.27
N GLU A 100 5.10 8.89 17.06
CA GLU A 100 4.00 9.75 16.64
C GLU A 100 4.51 11.13 16.30
N THR A 101 4.09 11.63 15.14
CA THR A 101 4.47 12.95 14.67
C THR A 101 3.22 13.67 14.20
N PRO A 102 2.94 14.88 14.70
CA PRO A 102 1.78 15.63 14.23
C PRO A 102 1.97 16.05 12.78
N VAL A 103 0.87 16.12 12.05
CA VAL A 103 0.87 16.69 10.70
C VAL A 103 0.83 18.21 10.87
N THR A 104 1.84 18.88 10.34
CA THR A 104 1.98 20.34 10.41
C THR A 104 2.03 20.92 9.00
N GLU A 105 2.19 22.24 8.91
CA GLU A 105 2.35 22.93 7.64
C GLU A 105 3.59 22.45 6.87
N ASP A 106 4.60 21.99 7.58
CA ASP A 106 5.84 21.51 6.99
C ASP A 106 5.79 20.03 6.56
N THR A 107 4.67 19.39 6.78
CA THR A 107 4.46 17.99 6.42
C THR A 107 3.78 17.90 5.07
N GLU A 108 4.42 17.25 4.11
CA GLU A 108 3.79 16.94 2.82
C GLU A 108 3.37 15.48 2.79
N VAL A 109 2.10 15.23 2.61
CA VAL A 109 1.60 13.89 2.32
C VAL A 109 1.56 13.75 0.81
N TRP A 110 2.47 12.96 0.27
CA TRP A 110 2.57 12.78 -1.18
C TRP A 110 1.46 11.93 -1.75
N GLY A 111 0.99 10.98 -0.99
CA GLY A 111 -0.11 10.14 -1.43
C GLY A 111 -0.37 8.99 -0.47
N ILE A 112 -1.46 8.32 -0.74
CA ILE A 112 -1.92 7.17 0.03
C ILE A 112 -1.55 5.90 -0.72
N VAL A 113 -1.06 4.90 0.00
CA VAL A 113 -0.72 3.62 -0.59
C VAL A 113 -2.02 2.86 -0.87
N SER A 114 -2.27 2.60 -2.15
CA SER A 114 -3.46 1.88 -2.59
C SER A 114 -3.21 0.38 -2.72
N SER A 115 -2.00 -0.03 -2.99
CA SER A 115 -1.66 -1.44 -3.18
C SER A 115 -0.20 -1.70 -2.85
N ILE A 116 0.08 -2.93 -2.49
CA ILE A 116 1.44 -3.43 -2.24
C ILE A 116 1.67 -4.60 -3.17
N VAL A 117 2.78 -4.57 -3.90
CA VAL A 117 3.17 -5.65 -4.80
C VAL A 117 4.53 -6.16 -4.36
N ARG A 118 4.64 -7.46 -4.18
CA ARG A 118 5.88 -8.09 -3.77
C ARG A 118 6.32 -9.14 -4.78
N GLN A 119 7.56 -9.02 -5.22
CA GLN A 119 8.20 -10.03 -6.04
C GLN A 119 9.01 -10.94 -5.14
N THR A 120 8.85 -12.25 -5.30
CA THR A 120 9.51 -13.23 -4.43
C THR A 120 10.65 -13.96 -5.13
N ALA A 121 10.79 -13.75 -6.40
CA ALA A 121 11.85 -14.39 -7.19
C ALA A 121 12.39 -13.46 -8.26
#